data_a22daf9b0f2c7e33ce9e2a2bac64edd9
#
_entry.id   a22daf9b0f2c7e33ce9e2a2bac64edd9
#
_cell.length_a   1.000
_cell.length_b   1.000
_cell.length_c   1.000
_cell.angle_alpha   90.00
_cell.angle_beta   90.00
_cell.angle_gamma   90.00
#
_symmetry.space_group_name_H-M   'P 1'
#
loop_
_entity.id
_entity.type
_entity.pdbx_description
1 polymer ?
#
loop_
_entity_poly.entity_id
_entity_poly.type
_entity_poly.pdbx_seq_one_letter_code
_entity_poly.pdbx_strand_id
1 'polypeptide(L)'
;MLEQPDTGRVRMNFRARGDAMQGVETPVPKAMTKSVVIGSILIGADALVGEMVKSRIPHMRGREWGPYTALGVIRRGKLVGGVVYHGYRGFDVQISAAFDQVGWALPGTLRALGAYPFWDLKVERVSVITGRRNRKARKLLCDLGFKFVGVAKRGLDGSEDACIFEMLKENCKWLRA
;
A
#
# COMPACT_ATOMS: atom_id res chain seq x y z
N MET A 1 -8.00 -57.52 -12.56
CA MET A 1 -7.27 -56.58 -13.41
C MET A 1 -8.15 -55.35 -13.53
N LEU A 2 -7.94 -54.40 -12.61
CA LEU A 2 -8.76 -53.19 -12.51
C LEU A 2 -7.92 -52.03 -13.01
N GLU A 3 -8.34 -51.46 -14.13
CA GLU A 3 -7.76 -50.26 -14.71
C GLU A 3 -7.98 -49.06 -13.77
N GLN A 4 -6.89 -48.36 -13.47
CA GLN A 4 -6.93 -47.07 -12.78
C GLN A 4 -7.26 -45.95 -13.79
N PRO A 5 -8.10 -44.96 -13.41
CA PRO A 5 -8.38 -43.84 -14.30
C PRO A 5 -7.21 -42.88 -14.38
N ASP A 6 -6.89 -42.50 -15.61
CA ASP A 6 -5.93 -41.52 -16.03
C ASP A 6 -6.21 -40.15 -15.38
N THR A 7 -5.30 -39.72 -14.49
CA THR A 7 -5.34 -38.36 -13.94
C THR A 7 -4.75 -37.39 -14.97
N GLY A 8 -5.60 -36.83 -15.81
CA GLY A 8 -5.28 -35.80 -16.78
C GLY A 8 -4.53 -34.63 -16.14
N ARG A 9 -3.22 -34.64 -16.25
CA ARG A 9 -2.38 -33.46 -15.95
C ARG A 9 -2.69 -32.37 -16.97
N VAL A 10 -3.47 -31.37 -16.57
CA VAL A 10 -3.60 -30.12 -17.30
C VAL A 10 -2.24 -29.42 -17.27
N ARG A 11 -1.46 -29.57 -18.33
CA ARG A 11 -0.27 -28.74 -18.58
C ARG A 11 -0.75 -27.37 -19.03
N MET A 12 -0.73 -26.39 -18.14
CA MET A 12 -0.81 -24.99 -18.56
C MET A 12 0.48 -24.63 -19.29
N ASN A 13 0.44 -24.62 -20.61
CA ASN A 13 1.49 -24.04 -21.43
C ASN A 13 1.39 -22.52 -21.33
N PHE A 14 2.17 -21.90 -20.45
CA PHE A 14 2.49 -20.50 -20.55
C PHE A 14 3.42 -20.29 -21.76
N ARG A 15 2.84 -20.09 -22.93
CA ARG A 15 3.57 -19.44 -24.01
C ARG A 15 3.72 -17.98 -23.58
N ALA A 16 4.93 -17.62 -23.18
CA ALA A 16 5.36 -16.25 -23.10
C ALA A 16 5.27 -15.65 -24.52
N ARG A 17 4.15 -15.00 -24.85
CA ARG A 17 4.14 -14.01 -25.91
C ARG A 17 4.93 -12.84 -25.36
N GLY A 18 6.10 -12.61 -25.95
CA GLY A 18 6.92 -11.43 -25.71
C GLY A 18 6.26 -10.20 -26.32
N ASP A 19 5.13 -9.79 -25.79
CA ASP A 19 4.67 -8.43 -25.94
C ASP A 19 5.36 -7.66 -24.83
N ALA A 20 6.36 -6.87 -25.22
CA ALA A 20 6.97 -5.87 -24.38
C ALA A 20 5.80 -5.06 -23.77
N MET A 21 5.54 -5.26 -22.48
CA MET A 21 4.75 -4.31 -21.71
C MET A 21 5.51 -2.99 -21.81
N GLN A 22 5.08 -2.15 -22.75
CA GLN A 22 5.43 -0.74 -22.74
C GLN A 22 5.08 -0.27 -21.33
N GLY A 23 6.12 0.17 -20.59
CA GLY A 23 5.99 0.55 -19.20
C GLY A 23 4.83 1.52 -19.09
N VAL A 24 3.80 1.14 -18.35
CA VAL A 24 2.86 2.11 -17.81
C VAL A 24 3.71 2.95 -16.88
N GLU A 25 4.22 4.06 -17.42
CA GLU A 25 4.86 5.07 -16.59
C GLU A 25 3.82 5.45 -15.55
N THR A 26 4.09 5.05 -14.30
CA THR A 26 3.32 5.59 -13.17
C THR A 26 3.36 7.10 -13.34
N PRO A 27 2.23 7.81 -13.23
CA PRO A 27 2.24 9.25 -13.14
C PRO A 27 2.85 9.62 -11.77
N VAL A 28 4.16 9.40 -11.64
CA VAL A 28 4.93 9.99 -10.54
C VAL A 28 4.92 11.46 -10.86
N PRO A 29 4.30 12.32 -10.03
CA PRO A 29 4.41 13.75 -10.24
C PRO A 29 5.88 14.06 -10.37
N LYS A 30 6.26 14.68 -11.51
CA LYS A 30 7.61 15.13 -11.84
C LYS A 30 8.26 15.66 -10.57
N ALA A 31 9.42 15.11 -10.17
CA ALA A 31 10.11 15.35 -8.92
C ALA A 31 9.94 16.82 -8.50
N MET A 32 9.16 17.07 -7.46
CA MET A 32 9.11 18.39 -6.86
C MET A 32 10.48 18.63 -6.23
N THR A 33 11.23 19.53 -6.79
CA THR A 33 12.61 19.88 -6.40
C THR A 33 12.69 20.45 -4.97
N LYS A 34 11.53 20.69 -4.33
CA LYS A 34 11.44 21.19 -2.95
C LYS A 34 10.30 20.47 -2.23
N SER A 35 10.60 19.94 -1.04
CA SER A 35 9.57 19.42 -0.14
C SER A 35 8.72 20.55 0.43
N VAL A 36 7.41 20.33 0.53
CA VAL A 36 6.44 21.30 1.03
C VAL A 36 5.59 20.66 2.13
N VAL A 37 5.28 21.44 3.15
CA VAL A 37 4.33 21.03 4.21
C VAL A 37 3.01 21.78 4.00
N ILE A 38 1.92 21.02 3.80
CA ILE A 38 0.57 21.57 3.68
C ILE A 38 -0.26 21.03 4.84
N GLY A 39 -0.61 21.90 5.78
CA GLY A 39 -1.24 21.48 7.03
C GLY A 39 -0.31 20.56 7.83
N SER A 40 -0.67 19.27 7.93
CA SER A 40 0.15 18.26 8.60
C SER A 40 0.87 17.31 7.64
N ILE A 41 0.80 17.55 6.32
CA ILE A 41 1.33 16.64 5.29
C ILE A 41 2.61 17.20 4.68
N LEU A 42 3.66 16.38 4.68
CA LEU A 42 4.93 16.61 4.00
C LEU A 42 4.87 15.93 2.62
N ILE A 43 5.03 16.71 1.57
CA ILE A 43 4.97 16.28 0.17
C ILE A 43 6.35 16.53 -0.48
N GLY A 44 6.76 15.69 -1.43
CA GLY A 44 8.01 15.85 -2.18
C GLY A 44 9.26 15.43 -1.42
N ALA A 45 9.10 14.69 -0.32
CA ALA A 45 10.19 14.11 0.47
C ALA A 45 10.15 12.58 0.43
N ASP A 46 9.85 12.01 -0.74
CA ASP A 46 9.57 10.58 -0.91
C ASP A 46 10.68 9.70 -0.34
N ALA A 47 11.94 9.97 -0.65
CA ALA A 47 13.06 9.20 -0.15
C ALA A 47 13.14 9.21 1.39
N LEU A 48 13.01 10.38 2.02
CA LEU A 48 13.05 10.52 3.48
C LEU A 48 11.90 9.74 4.15
N VAL A 49 10.67 9.93 3.64
CA VAL A 49 9.49 9.26 4.19
C VAL A 49 9.51 7.78 3.89
N GLY A 50 9.91 7.37 2.69
CA GLY A 50 10.01 5.97 2.27
C GLY A 50 10.99 5.19 3.13
N GLU A 51 12.19 5.73 3.39
CA GLU A 51 13.18 5.09 4.28
C GLU A 51 12.72 5.06 5.75
N MET A 52 12.07 6.13 6.22
CA MET A 52 11.49 6.14 7.55
C MET A 52 10.45 5.03 7.71
N VAL A 53 9.51 4.88 6.78
CA VAL A 53 8.49 3.84 6.81
C VAL A 53 9.11 2.46 6.69
N LYS A 54 10.05 2.27 5.75
CA LYS A 54 10.75 1.00 5.49
C LYS A 54 11.47 0.49 6.73
N SER A 55 12.18 1.38 7.46
CA SER A 55 12.92 1.02 8.67
C SER A 55 12.05 0.46 9.80
N ARG A 56 10.74 0.77 9.79
CA ARG A 56 9.75 0.35 10.79
C ARG A 56 8.95 -0.87 10.42
N ILE A 57 9.11 -1.35 9.19
CA ILE A 57 8.38 -2.51 8.67
C ILE A 57 9.36 -3.69 8.52
N PRO A 58 9.36 -4.66 9.45
CA PRO A 58 10.38 -5.72 9.49
C PRO A 58 10.51 -6.51 8.20
N HIS A 59 9.40 -6.85 7.54
CA HIS A 59 9.40 -7.62 6.30
C HIS A 59 9.85 -6.83 5.06
N MET A 60 10.06 -5.51 5.21
CA MET A 60 10.63 -4.67 4.15
C MET A 60 12.15 -4.54 4.22
N ARG A 61 12.80 -5.11 5.23
CA ARG A 61 14.26 -5.11 5.32
C ARG A 61 14.88 -5.80 4.11
N GLY A 62 15.82 -5.11 3.45
CA GLY A 62 16.48 -5.61 2.25
C GLY A 62 15.61 -5.68 0.98
N ARG A 63 14.39 -5.10 1.02
CA ARG A 63 13.50 -4.99 -0.14
C ARG A 63 13.40 -3.55 -0.60
N GLU A 64 13.10 -3.37 -1.88
CA GLU A 64 12.83 -2.05 -2.46
C GLU A 64 11.32 -1.87 -2.69
N TRP A 65 10.87 -0.60 -2.65
CA TRP A 65 9.48 -0.27 -2.93
C TRP A 65 9.11 -0.43 -4.41
N GLY A 66 10.11 -0.39 -5.32
CA GLY A 66 9.89 -0.09 -6.73
C GLY A 66 9.49 1.37 -6.91
N PRO A 67 8.79 1.74 -7.98
CA PRO A 67 8.23 3.08 -8.13
C PRO A 67 7.21 3.37 -7.03
N TYR A 68 7.36 4.51 -6.34
CA TYR A 68 6.48 4.91 -5.25
C TYR A 68 6.40 6.43 -5.09
N THR A 69 5.37 6.87 -4.38
CA THR A 69 5.26 8.21 -3.80
C THR A 69 5.01 8.07 -2.30
N ALA A 70 5.50 9.00 -1.50
CA ALA A 70 5.29 8.95 -0.06
C ALA A 70 4.81 10.30 0.49
N LEU A 71 3.84 10.23 1.39
CA LEU A 71 3.35 11.39 2.14
C LEU A 71 3.74 11.24 3.60
N GLY A 72 4.50 12.21 4.12
CA GLY A 72 4.87 12.27 5.53
C GLY A 72 3.81 12.97 6.37
N VAL A 73 3.75 12.63 7.65
CA VAL A 73 2.89 13.32 8.62
C VAL A 73 3.75 14.07 9.62
N ILE A 74 3.54 15.39 9.67
CA ILE A 74 4.23 16.31 10.59
C ILE A 74 3.34 16.61 11.78
N ARG A 75 3.89 16.50 12.98
CA ARG A 75 3.24 16.90 14.23
C ARG A 75 4.22 17.66 15.11
N ARG A 76 3.83 18.86 15.52
CA ARG A 76 4.68 19.75 16.35
C ARG A 76 6.08 19.93 15.74
N GLY A 77 6.15 20.16 14.41
CA GLY A 77 7.39 20.35 13.68
C GLY A 77 8.24 19.09 13.45
N LYS A 78 7.77 17.89 13.84
CA LYS A 78 8.51 16.63 13.68
C LYS A 78 7.78 15.69 12.72
N LEU A 79 8.54 14.97 11.89
CA LEU A 79 8.03 13.86 11.08
C LEU A 79 7.74 12.67 12.03
N VAL A 80 6.46 12.32 12.16
CA VAL A 80 6.00 11.27 13.10
C VAL A 80 5.59 9.98 12.41
N GLY A 81 5.63 9.95 11.09
CA GLY A 81 5.28 8.77 10.29
C GLY A 81 4.96 9.16 8.86
N GLY A 82 4.48 8.19 8.10
CA GLY A 82 4.07 8.42 6.73
C GLY A 82 3.41 7.22 6.09
N VAL A 83 2.96 7.45 4.88
CA VAL A 83 2.33 6.45 4.00
C VAL A 83 3.10 6.41 2.69
N VAL A 84 3.48 5.22 2.26
CA VAL A 84 4.11 4.93 0.98
C VAL A 84 3.06 4.29 0.07
N TYR A 85 2.85 4.88 -1.09
CA TYR A 85 1.97 4.40 -2.16
C TYR A 85 2.84 3.75 -3.23
N HIS A 86 2.71 2.44 -3.41
CA HIS A 86 3.56 1.64 -4.30
C HIS A 86 2.76 0.57 -5.04
N GLY A 87 3.37 -0.12 -6.00
CA GLY A 87 2.70 -1.18 -6.74
C GLY A 87 1.47 -0.69 -7.51
N TYR A 88 1.53 0.54 -8.06
CA TYR A 88 0.45 1.14 -8.85
C TYR A 88 0.15 0.32 -10.10
N ARG A 89 -1.15 0.06 -10.36
CA ARG A 89 -1.64 -0.75 -11.49
C ARG A 89 -2.73 -0.05 -12.32
N GLY A 90 -2.81 1.27 -12.26
CA GLY A 90 -3.83 2.07 -12.93
C GLY A 90 -5.13 2.18 -12.13
N PHE A 91 -5.70 1.08 -11.67
CA PHE A 91 -6.94 1.02 -10.91
C PHE A 91 -6.76 0.71 -9.42
N ASP A 92 -5.58 0.27 -9.03
CA ASP A 92 -5.24 -0.15 -7.67
C ASP A 92 -3.84 0.35 -7.29
N VAL A 93 -3.67 0.70 -6.03
CA VAL A 93 -2.38 1.01 -5.42
C VAL A 93 -2.29 0.33 -4.06
N GLN A 94 -1.13 -0.23 -3.77
CA GLN A 94 -0.83 -0.76 -2.45
C GLN A 94 -0.27 0.34 -1.57
N ILE A 95 -0.68 0.38 -0.31
CA ILE A 95 -0.09 1.29 0.67
C ILE A 95 0.61 0.54 1.80
N SER A 96 1.72 1.12 2.24
CA SER A 96 2.44 0.74 3.45
C SER A 96 2.59 1.96 4.34
N ALA A 97 2.39 1.81 5.64
CA ALA A 97 2.41 2.95 6.56
C ALA A 97 3.07 2.58 7.89
N ALA A 98 3.76 3.55 8.47
CA ALA A 98 4.29 3.43 9.81
C ALA A 98 4.25 4.78 10.53
N PHE A 99 3.90 4.75 11.82
CA PHE A 99 3.78 5.94 12.66
C PHE A 99 4.38 5.68 14.05
N ASP A 100 5.16 6.63 14.54
CA ASP A 100 5.86 6.51 15.82
C ASP A 100 5.00 6.93 17.02
N GLN A 101 3.93 7.69 16.77
CA GLN A 101 3.10 8.28 17.82
C GLN A 101 1.62 8.01 17.61
N VAL A 102 0.89 7.89 18.72
CA VAL A 102 -0.58 7.91 18.71
C VAL A 102 -1.05 9.35 18.41
N GLY A 103 -2.22 9.50 17.79
CA GLY A 103 -2.81 10.82 17.52
C GLY A 103 -2.38 11.46 16.20
N TRP A 104 -1.72 10.72 15.32
CA TRP A 104 -1.48 11.14 13.94
C TRP A 104 -2.78 11.16 13.09
N ALA A 105 -3.73 10.29 13.41
CA ALA A 105 -4.94 10.02 12.64
C ALA A 105 -6.04 11.07 12.89
N LEU A 106 -5.72 12.34 12.71
CA LEU A 106 -6.74 13.41 12.75
C LEU A 106 -7.56 13.41 11.45
N PRO A 107 -8.84 13.86 11.51
CA PRO A 107 -9.71 13.89 10.34
C PRO A 107 -9.07 14.55 9.11
N GLY A 108 -8.46 15.72 9.26
CA GLY A 108 -7.77 16.40 8.16
C GLY A 108 -6.57 15.65 7.61
N THR A 109 -5.79 14.98 8.47
CA THR A 109 -4.66 14.13 8.05
C THR A 109 -5.17 12.90 7.27
N LEU A 110 -6.21 12.23 7.80
CA LEU A 110 -6.80 11.06 7.14
C LEU A 110 -7.43 11.42 5.80
N ARG A 111 -8.09 12.58 5.73
CA ARG A 111 -8.64 13.11 4.48
C ARG A 111 -7.54 13.33 3.44
N ALA A 112 -6.45 13.98 3.81
CA ALA A 112 -5.34 14.26 2.89
C ALA A 112 -4.66 12.96 2.41
N LEU A 113 -4.40 12.01 3.32
CA LEU A 113 -3.83 10.71 2.97
C LEU A 113 -4.77 9.86 2.11
N GLY A 114 -6.08 9.92 2.34
CA GLY A 114 -7.10 9.23 1.53
C GLY A 114 -7.36 9.92 0.19
N ALA A 115 -7.24 11.25 0.12
CA ALA A 115 -7.45 12.01 -1.11
C ALA A 115 -6.43 11.66 -2.20
N TYR A 116 -5.16 11.55 -1.83
CA TYR A 116 -4.08 11.30 -2.77
C TYR A 116 -4.33 10.09 -3.70
N PRO A 117 -4.58 8.85 -3.23
CA PRO A 117 -4.77 7.73 -4.13
C PRO A 117 -6.05 7.87 -4.98
N PHE A 118 -7.14 8.40 -4.44
CA PHE A 118 -8.42 8.43 -5.14
C PHE A 118 -8.61 9.65 -6.04
N TRP A 119 -7.99 10.79 -5.72
CA TRP A 119 -8.12 12.03 -6.51
C TRP A 119 -6.92 12.29 -7.41
N ASP A 120 -5.68 12.09 -6.90
CA ASP A 120 -4.47 12.40 -7.65
C ASP A 120 -4.05 11.19 -8.52
N LEU A 121 -3.95 9.99 -7.95
CA LEU A 121 -3.65 8.76 -8.70
C LEU A 121 -4.86 8.20 -9.45
N LYS A 122 -6.08 8.63 -9.11
CA LYS A 122 -7.35 8.20 -9.73
C LYS A 122 -7.59 6.69 -9.68
N VAL A 123 -7.12 6.03 -8.63
CA VAL A 123 -7.40 4.61 -8.45
C VAL A 123 -8.82 4.39 -7.92
N GLU A 124 -9.39 3.23 -8.20
CA GLU A 124 -10.69 2.81 -7.66
C GLU A 124 -10.55 2.03 -6.35
N ARG A 125 -9.34 1.51 -6.09
CA ARG A 125 -9.06 0.64 -4.97
C ARG A 125 -7.70 0.95 -4.34
N VAL A 126 -7.65 0.85 -3.01
CA VAL A 126 -6.41 0.86 -2.23
C VAL A 126 -6.31 -0.47 -1.50
N SER A 127 -5.16 -1.12 -1.57
CA SER A 127 -4.88 -2.36 -0.87
C SER A 127 -3.83 -2.21 0.21
N VAL A 128 -3.94 -2.99 1.29
CA VAL A 128 -2.99 -3.05 2.40
C VAL A 128 -2.72 -4.50 2.75
N ILE A 129 -1.46 -4.83 2.97
CA ILE A 129 -1.04 -6.13 3.43
C ILE A 129 -0.36 -5.97 4.80
N THR A 130 -0.76 -6.79 5.78
CA THR A 130 -0.14 -6.80 7.10
C THR A 130 -0.03 -8.23 7.64
N GLY A 131 0.92 -8.46 8.53
CA GLY A 131 1.10 -9.78 9.15
C GLY A 131 -0.12 -10.20 9.97
N ARG A 132 -0.45 -11.49 9.94
CA ARG A 132 -1.58 -12.05 10.70
C ARG A 132 -1.45 -11.80 12.20
N ARG A 133 -0.21 -11.77 12.71
CA ARG A 133 0.10 -11.52 14.13
C ARG A 133 -0.02 -10.04 14.50
N ASN A 134 0.01 -9.12 13.52
CA ASN A 134 -0.09 -7.68 13.77
C ASN A 134 -1.53 -7.24 14.07
N ARG A 135 -2.02 -7.62 15.27
CA ARG A 135 -3.38 -7.32 15.73
C ARG A 135 -3.68 -5.82 15.75
N LYS A 136 -2.66 -5.00 16.11
CA LYS A 136 -2.82 -3.53 16.20
C LYS A 136 -3.10 -2.92 14.82
N ALA A 137 -2.30 -3.28 13.81
CA ALA A 137 -2.52 -2.79 12.45
C ALA A 137 -3.85 -3.28 11.89
N ARG A 138 -4.21 -4.54 12.10
CA ARG A 138 -5.50 -5.10 11.65
C ARG A 138 -6.68 -4.35 12.25
N LYS A 139 -6.65 -4.09 13.57
CA LYS A 139 -7.69 -3.30 14.24
C LYS A 139 -7.76 -1.87 13.67
N LEU A 140 -6.61 -1.21 13.54
CA LEU A 140 -6.54 0.15 12.97
C LEU A 140 -7.13 0.20 11.55
N LEU A 141 -6.81 -0.77 10.69
CA LEU A 141 -7.37 -0.83 9.33
C LEU A 141 -8.89 -0.94 9.34
N CYS A 142 -9.46 -1.81 10.20
CA CYS A 142 -10.91 -1.88 10.37
C CYS A 142 -11.51 -0.57 10.87
N ASP A 143 -10.90 0.07 11.87
CA ASP A 143 -11.35 1.34 12.43
C ASP A 143 -11.30 2.47 11.38
N LEU A 144 -10.33 2.44 10.47
CA LEU A 144 -10.21 3.35 9.33
C LEU A 144 -11.24 3.08 8.21
N GLY A 145 -11.89 1.93 8.23
CA GLY A 145 -12.92 1.54 7.26
C GLY A 145 -12.43 0.60 6.15
N PHE A 146 -11.21 0.07 6.25
CA PHE A 146 -10.77 -0.98 5.36
C PHE A 146 -11.53 -2.28 5.62
N LYS A 147 -11.87 -3.00 4.55
CA LYS A 147 -12.50 -4.31 4.61
C LYS A 147 -11.44 -5.41 4.52
N PHE A 148 -11.59 -6.44 5.34
CA PHE A 148 -10.78 -7.64 5.25
C PHE A 148 -11.20 -8.46 4.02
N VAL A 149 -10.21 -8.83 3.19
CA VAL A 149 -10.43 -9.60 1.95
C VAL A 149 -10.10 -11.07 2.14
N GLY A 150 -8.99 -11.36 2.82
CA GLY A 150 -8.54 -12.74 2.98
C GLY A 150 -7.13 -12.87 3.55
N VAL A 151 -6.65 -14.12 3.56
CA VAL A 151 -5.31 -14.49 4.04
C VAL A 151 -4.54 -15.17 2.92
N ALA A 152 -3.38 -14.61 2.59
CA ALA A 152 -2.38 -15.29 1.77
C ALA A 152 -1.43 -16.07 2.69
N LYS A 153 -1.44 -17.40 2.56
CA LYS A 153 -0.57 -18.27 3.34
C LYS A 153 0.89 -17.96 3.05
N ARG A 154 1.69 -17.72 4.11
CA ARG A 154 3.11 -17.33 4.03
C ARG A 154 3.36 -16.12 3.11
N GLY A 155 2.33 -15.30 2.86
CA GLY A 155 2.34 -14.24 1.86
C GLY A 155 3.03 -12.95 2.30
N LEU A 156 3.44 -12.83 3.58
CA LEU A 156 4.11 -11.62 4.07
C LEU A 156 5.61 -11.62 3.71
N ASP A 157 6.31 -12.66 4.13
CA ASP A 157 7.76 -12.79 4.01
C ASP A 157 8.22 -14.22 3.70
N GLY A 158 7.30 -15.11 3.36
CA GLY A 158 7.55 -16.53 3.14
C GLY A 158 7.37 -17.39 4.40
N SER A 159 7.27 -16.79 5.58
CA SER A 159 7.09 -17.48 6.87
C SER A 159 5.75 -17.13 7.54
N GLU A 160 5.37 -15.86 7.55
CA GLU A 160 4.12 -15.38 8.15
C GLU A 160 3.00 -15.24 7.12
N ASP A 161 1.77 -15.61 7.54
CA ASP A 161 0.56 -15.37 6.76
C ASP A 161 0.30 -13.86 6.64
N ALA A 162 -0.07 -13.42 5.45
CA ALA A 162 -0.47 -12.05 5.18
C ALA A 162 -2.00 -11.90 5.24
N CYS A 163 -2.48 -10.93 6.01
CA CYS A 163 -3.85 -10.47 5.95
C CYS A 163 -3.96 -9.35 4.93
N ILE A 164 -4.89 -9.48 4.00
CA ILE A 164 -5.14 -8.53 2.91
C ILE A 164 -6.38 -7.72 3.26
N PHE A 165 -6.26 -6.40 3.14
CA PHE A 165 -7.34 -5.45 3.35
C PHE A 165 -7.48 -4.56 2.11
N GLU A 166 -8.68 -4.05 1.87
CA GLU A 166 -8.97 -3.13 0.79
C GLU A 166 -9.89 -1.99 1.22
N MET A 167 -9.83 -0.90 0.47
CA MET A 167 -10.79 0.19 0.52
C MET A 167 -11.12 0.61 -0.91
N LEU A 168 -12.38 0.59 -1.26
CA LEU A 168 -12.88 1.14 -2.51
C LEU A 168 -13.17 2.63 -2.34
N LYS A 169 -13.03 3.39 -3.43
CA LYS A 169 -13.21 4.84 -3.45
C LYS A 169 -14.56 5.26 -2.87
N GLU A 170 -15.65 4.61 -3.29
CA GLU A 170 -17.01 4.88 -2.82
C GLU A 170 -17.24 4.56 -1.34
N ASN A 171 -16.38 3.72 -0.75
CA ASN A 171 -16.44 3.33 0.67
C ASN A 171 -15.52 4.18 1.56
N CYS A 172 -14.71 5.06 0.98
CA CYS A 172 -13.78 5.90 1.74
C CYS A 172 -14.54 7.05 2.42
N LYS A 173 -14.87 6.87 3.70
CA LYS A 173 -15.58 7.88 4.50
C LYS A 173 -14.84 9.22 4.62
N TRP A 174 -13.52 9.22 4.49
CA TRP A 174 -12.68 10.40 4.63
C TRP A 174 -12.75 11.36 3.45
N LEU A 175 -13.30 10.91 2.31
CA LEU A 175 -13.53 11.75 1.13
C LEU A 175 -14.85 12.51 1.18
N ARG A 176 -15.78 12.11 2.06
CA ARG A 176 -17.14 12.67 2.16
C ARG A 176 -17.27 13.76 3.23
N ALA A 177 -16.22 14.00 4.00
CA ALA A 177 -16.22 15.00 5.10
C ALA A 177 -15.74 16.38 4.64
#